data_ab19109e86f8c6106f67590367202afc
#
_entry.id   ab19109e86f8c6106f67590367202afc
#
_cell.length_a   1.000
_cell.length_b   1.000
_cell.length_c   1.000
_cell.angle_alpha   90.00
_cell.angle_beta   90.00
_cell.angle_gamma   90.00
#
_symmetry.space_group_name_H-M   'P 1'
#
loop_
_entity.id
_entity.type
_entity.pdbx_description
1 polymer ?
#
loop_
_entity_poly.entity_id
_entity_poly.type
_entity_poly.pdbx_seq_one_letter_code
_entity_poly.pdbx_strand_id
1 'polypeptide(L)'
;MKFTFKIQQYQTDAVDAVARVFQGQPYNAGVSYLRDIGNLPSTPQQISVTQSYEDGTQIEFQDVLDDSGFKNEALHLTDEQILHNIQNIQNESNIHQSTQLVAPLGRCSLDIEMETGTGKTYVYIKTMFELNKRYGWSKFIVVVPSIAIREGVKKSFEITADHFMECYGKKARFFIYNSSNLNQLDAFSSNSGINVMIINTQAFAASMNEDKNVEGRKGDAAARIIYTKRDEFGSRRPIDVIAANRPILILDEPQKMG
;
A
#
# COMPACT_ATOMS: atom_id res chain seq x y z
N MET A 1 6.43 -2.60 26.49
CA MET A 1 6.30 -1.15 26.81
C MET A 1 5.16 -0.62 25.95
N LYS A 2 4.07 -0.09 26.54
CA LYS A 2 2.94 0.44 25.78
C LYS A 2 3.24 1.91 25.43
N PHE A 3 3.29 2.24 24.15
CA PHE A 3 3.47 3.63 23.69
C PHE A 3 2.14 4.37 23.78
N THR A 4 2.16 5.56 24.35
CA THR A 4 1.01 6.46 24.36
C THR A 4 1.21 7.53 23.30
N PHE A 5 0.34 7.54 22.29
CA PHE A 5 0.39 8.52 21.21
C PHE A 5 -0.46 9.74 21.55
N LYS A 6 0.14 10.92 21.46
CA LYS A 6 -0.60 12.19 21.56
C LYS A 6 -1.04 12.58 20.16
N ILE A 7 -2.36 12.74 19.98
CA ILE A 7 -2.91 13.23 18.72
C ILE A 7 -2.45 14.67 18.49
N GLN A 8 -1.79 14.91 17.37
CA GLN A 8 -1.37 16.25 16.94
C GLN A 8 -2.34 16.76 15.88
N GLN A 9 -2.80 18.01 16.02
CA GLN A 9 -3.79 18.58 15.11
C GLN A 9 -3.28 18.62 13.67
N TYR A 10 -2.07 19.11 13.43
CA TYR A 10 -1.48 19.18 12.09
C TYR A 10 -1.38 17.81 11.38
N GLN A 11 -1.17 16.72 12.14
CA GLN A 11 -1.20 15.36 11.57
C GLN A 11 -2.61 14.96 11.18
N THR A 12 -3.60 15.34 11.98
CA THR A 12 -5.00 15.07 11.66
C THR A 12 -5.44 15.88 10.45
N ASP A 13 -5.05 17.14 10.36
CA ASP A 13 -5.35 18.01 9.23
C ASP A 13 -4.74 17.48 7.93
N ALA A 14 -3.48 17.01 7.97
CA ALA A 14 -2.82 16.39 6.83
C ALA A 14 -3.56 15.13 6.35
N VAL A 15 -3.98 14.27 7.27
CA VAL A 15 -4.76 13.05 6.95
C VAL A 15 -6.12 13.43 6.36
N ASP A 16 -6.81 14.41 6.96
CA ASP A 16 -8.12 14.86 6.48
C ASP A 16 -8.02 15.49 5.09
N ALA A 17 -6.99 16.29 4.84
CA ALA A 17 -6.74 16.88 3.53
C ALA A 17 -6.64 15.81 2.44
N VAL A 18 -5.83 14.76 2.66
CA VAL A 18 -5.72 13.64 1.70
C VAL A 18 -7.04 12.92 1.50
N ALA A 19 -7.74 12.61 2.58
CA ALA A 19 -9.00 11.88 2.49
C ALA A 19 -10.09 12.71 1.77
N ARG A 20 -10.13 14.03 1.98
CA ARG A 20 -11.11 14.94 1.34
C ARG A 20 -10.89 15.12 -0.16
N VAL A 21 -9.71 14.84 -0.70
CA VAL A 21 -9.51 14.81 -2.16
C VAL A 21 -10.50 13.87 -2.84
N PHE A 22 -10.85 12.80 -2.17
CA PHE A 22 -11.78 11.78 -2.67
C PHE A 22 -13.21 11.97 -2.17
N GLN A 23 -13.58 13.15 -1.69
CA GLN A 23 -14.95 13.45 -1.26
C GLN A 23 -15.93 13.29 -2.42
N GLY A 24 -17.00 12.51 -2.19
CA GLY A 24 -17.95 12.08 -3.22
C GLY A 24 -17.70 10.67 -3.75
N GLN A 25 -16.56 10.05 -3.45
CA GLN A 25 -16.34 8.63 -3.72
C GLN A 25 -17.27 7.78 -2.85
N PRO A 26 -18.06 6.86 -3.44
CA PRO A 26 -18.92 5.98 -2.66
C PRO A 26 -18.11 5.00 -1.81
N TYR A 27 -18.65 4.70 -0.63
CA TYR A 27 -18.10 3.64 0.21
C TYR A 27 -18.41 2.27 -0.39
N ASN A 28 -17.37 1.50 -0.65
CA ASN A 28 -17.51 0.10 -1.07
C ASN A 28 -16.33 -0.71 -0.52
N ALA A 29 -16.59 -1.51 0.51
CA ALA A 29 -15.58 -2.35 1.13
C ALA A 29 -15.64 -3.78 0.57
N GLY A 30 -14.46 -4.36 0.35
CA GLY A 30 -14.35 -5.77 0.00
C GLY A 30 -14.88 -6.09 -1.39
N VAL A 31 -14.58 -5.25 -2.40
CA VAL A 31 -14.88 -5.57 -3.80
C VAL A 31 -14.20 -6.89 -4.15
N SER A 32 -15.00 -7.93 -4.32
CA SER A 32 -14.50 -9.24 -4.67
C SER A 32 -14.23 -9.37 -6.16
N TYR A 33 -13.30 -10.25 -6.51
CA TYR A 33 -13.01 -10.64 -7.89
C TYR A 33 -12.52 -12.08 -7.92
N LEU A 34 -12.68 -12.74 -9.07
CA LEU A 34 -12.12 -14.07 -9.28
C LEU A 34 -10.62 -13.94 -9.53
N ARG A 35 -9.81 -14.54 -8.65
CA ARG A 35 -8.35 -14.53 -8.79
C ARG A 35 -7.91 -15.57 -9.81
N ASP A 36 -6.88 -15.24 -10.57
CA ASP A 36 -6.09 -16.26 -11.25
C ASP A 36 -5.11 -16.85 -10.22
N ILE A 37 -5.39 -18.05 -9.76
CA ILE A 37 -4.50 -18.79 -8.84
C ILE A 37 -3.48 -19.65 -9.57
N GLY A 38 -3.46 -19.58 -10.91
CA GLY A 38 -2.54 -20.32 -11.76
C GLY A 38 -2.78 -21.82 -11.73
N ASN A 39 -1.70 -22.60 -11.75
CA ASN A 39 -1.74 -24.07 -11.76
C ASN A 39 -1.78 -24.68 -10.34
N LEU A 40 -2.27 -23.95 -9.35
CA LEU A 40 -2.45 -24.48 -8.01
C LEU A 40 -3.59 -25.52 -7.98
N PRO A 41 -3.52 -26.51 -7.06
CA PRO A 41 -4.62 -27.46 -6.90
C PRO A 41 -5.92 -26.73 -6.61
N SER A 42 -7.03 -27.22 -7.16
CA SER A 42 -8.38 -26.67 -6.96
C SER A 42 -8.91 -26.84 -5.52
N THR A 43 -8.16 -27.50 -4.66
CA THR A 43 -8.51 -27.67 -3.24
C THR A 43 -8.10 -26.40 -2.47
N PRO A 44 -8.99 -25.79 -1.68
CA PRO A 44 -8.65 -24.65 -0.83
C PRO A 44 -7.44 -24.96 0.05
N GLN A 45 -6.42 -24.12 -0.02
CA GLN A 45 -5.24 -24.21 0.81
C GLN A 45 -5.27 -23.11 1.87
N GLN A 46 -4.92 -23.45 3.10
CA GLN A 46 -4.71 -22.44 4.15
C GLN A 46 -3.34 -21.82 3.99
N ILE A 47 -3.31 -20.49 3.96
CA ILE A 47 -2.08 -19.72 4.01
C ILE A 47 -1.99 -19.09 5.40
N SER A 48 -0.94 -19.46 6.14
CA SER A 48 -0.64 -18.84 7.42
C SER A 48 0.43 -17.77 7.24
N VAL A 49 0.16 -16.59 7.74
CA VAL A 49 1.13 -15.49 7.80
C VAL A 49 1.27 -15.07 9.26
N THR A 50 2.43 -15.30 9.85
CA THR A 50 2.73 -14.89 11.22
C THR A 50 3.34 -13.48 11.21
N GLN A 51 2.77 -12.59 11.99
CA GLN A 51 3.28 -11.24 12.21
C GLN A 51 3.70 -11.09 13.68
N SER A 52 4.97 -10.74 13.88
CA SER A 52 5.54 -10.50 15.22
C SER A 52 5.58 -9.00 15.52
N TYR A 53 5.20 -8.63 16.72
CA TYR A 53 5.23 -7.25 17.24
C TYR A 53 6.37 -7.08 18.25
N GLU A 54 6.79 -5.83 18.50
CA GLU A 54 7.89 -5.52 19.45
C GLU A 54 7.61 -5.93 20.90
N ASP A 55 6.35 -6.04 21.28
CA ASP A 55 5.93 -6.51 22.61
C ASP A 55 6.03 -8.04 22.79
N GLY A 56 6.53 -8.75 21.77
CA GLY A 56 6.61 -10.20 21.74
C GLY A 56 5.32 -10.89 21.30
N THR A 57 4.26 -10.12 21.00
CA THR A 57 3.01 -10.69 20.51
C THR A 57 3.19 -11.19 19.08
N GLN A 58 2.79 -12.43 18.86
CA GLN A 58 2.70 -13.01 17.51
C GLN A 58 1.23 -13.19 17.14
N ILE A 59 0.84 -12.66 15.99
CA ILE A 59 -0.49 -12.86 15.43
C ILE A 59 -0.34 -13.70 14.17
N GLU A 60 -0.98 -14.87 14.18
CA GLU A 60 -1.10 -15.70 13.01
C GLU A 60 -2.38 -15.32 12.27
N PHE A 61 -2.24 -14.95 10.99
CA PHE A 61 -3.36 -14.71 10.11
C PHE A 61 -3.53 -15.93 9.21
N GLN A 62 -4.68 -16.58 9.30
CA GLN A 62 -5.02 -17.69 8.42
C GLN A 62 -5.98 -17.21 7.35
N ASP A 63 -5.61 -17.44 6.11
CA ASP A 63 -6.45 -17.20 4.95
C ASP A 63 -6.65 -18.48 4.16
N VAL A 64 -7.80 -18.62 3.56
CA VAL A 64 -8.08 -19.72 2.64
C VAL A 64 -7.71 -19.26 1.23
N LEU A 65 -6.83 -20.00 0.57
CA LEU A 65 -6.50 -19.78 -0.82
C LEU A 65 -7.59 -20.41 -1.67
N ASP A 66 -8.61 -19.66 -1.95
CA ASP A 66 -9.69 -20.00 -2.87
C ASP A 66 -9.67 -19.07 -4.11
N ASP A 67 -10.62 -19.24 -5.01
CA ASP A 67 -10.72 -18.41 -6.20
C ASP A 67 -11.12 -16.96 -5.91
N SER A 68 -11.53 -16.64 -4.67
CA SER A 68 -11.95 -15.31 -4.29
C SER A 68 -10.74 -14.42 -3.96
N GLY A 69 -10.84 -13.15 -4.35
CA GLY A 69 -9.92 -12.09 -3.99
C GLY A 69 -10.65 -10.80 -3.69
N PHE A 70 -9.94 -9.86 -3.05
CA PHE A 70 -10.47 -8.55 -2.71
C PHE A 70 -9.56 -7.47 -3.28
N LYS A 71 -10.15 -6.45 -3.89
CA LYS A 71 -9.46 -5.30 -4.48
C LYS A 71 -10.07 -4.00 -4.02
N ASN A 72 -9.34 -2.92 -4.19
CA ASN A 72 -9.93 -1.60 -3.99
C ASN A 72 -10.97 -1.30 -5.05
N GLU A 73 -12.04 -0.60 -4.63
CA GLU A 73 -13.00 -0.04 -5.57
C GLU A 73 -12.31 0.96 -6.50
N ALA A 74 -12.78 1.03 -7.73
CA ALA A 74 -12.31 2.02 -8.68
C ALA A 74 -12.64 3.44 -8.21
N LEU A 75 -11.89 4.41 -8.67
CA LEU A 75 -12.20 5.81 -8.45
C LEU A 75 -13.33 6.22 -9.39
N HIS A 76 -14.49 6.54 -8.83
CA HIS A 76 -15.70 6.93 -9.58
C HIS A 76 -15.80 8.44 -9.85
N LEU A 77 -15.04 9.25 -9.12
CA LEU A 77 -15.00 10.70 -9.34
C LEU A 77 -14.45 11.04 -10.73
N THR A 78 -15.01 12.08 -11.35
CA THR A 78 -14.41 12.65 -12.56
C THR A 78 -13.13 13.41 -12.24
N ASP A 79 -12.31 13.68 -13.24
CA ASP A 79 -11.06 14.43 -13.05
C ASP A 79 -11.35 15.87 -12.59
N GLU A 80 -12.44 16.47 -13.06
CA GLU A 80 -12.91 17.79 -12.63
C GLU A 80 -13.31 17.78 -11.15
N GLN A 81 -14.01 16.74 -10.70
CA GLN A 81 -14.40 16.63 -9.29
C GLN A 81 -13.18 16.48 -8.39
N ILE A 82 -12.21 15.67 -8.78
CA ILE A 82 -10.95 15.49 -8.03
C ILE A 82 -10.18 16.82 -7.98
N LEU A 83 -10.02 17.48 -9.13
CA LEU A 83 -9.33 18.77 -9.20
C LEU A 83 -10.03 19.84 -8.34
N HIS A 84 -11.35 19.91 -8.38
CA HIS A 84 -12.13 20.83 -7.55
C HIS A 84 -11.91 20.56 -6.05
N ASN A 85 -11.92 19.31 -5.63
CA ASN A 85 -11.65 18.93 -4.24
C ASN A 85 -10.23 19.33 -3.82
N ILE A 86 -9.23 19.12 -4.69
CA ILE A 86 -7.84 19.54 -4.45
C ILE A 86 -7.76 21.07 -4.29
N GLN A 87 -8.37 21.82 -5.21
CA GLN A 87 -8.36 23.28 -5.16
C GLN A 87 -9.00 23.85 -3.90
N ASN A 88 -10.09 23.25 -3.43
CA ASN A 88 -10.73 23.64 -2.17
C ASN A 88 -9.78 23.45 -0.96
N ILE A 89 -9.10 22.30 -0.89
CA ILE A 89 -8.14 22.00 0.18
C ILE A 89 -6.93 22.94 0.10
N GLN A 90 -6.42 23.20 -1.10
CA GLN A 90 -5.30 24.14 -1.31
C GLN A 90 -5.68 25.55 -0.90
N ASN A 91 -6.90 26.00 -1.24
CA ASN A 91 -7.40 27.32 -0.84
C ASN A 91 -7.54 27.46 0.68
N GLU A 92 -8.11 26.46 1.36
CA GLU A 92 -8.20 26.41 2.84
C GLU A 92 -6.83 26.45 3.52
N SER A 93 -5.83 25.87 2.86
CA SER A 93 -4.45 25.79 3.36
C SER A 93 -3.54 26.94 2.92
N ASN A 94 -4.08 27.93 2.20
CA ASN A 94 -3.32 29.03 1.59
C ASN A 94 -2.20 28.55 0.65
N ILE A 95 -2.43 27.46 -0.07
CA ILE A 95 -1.52 26.89 -1.07
C ILE A 95 -2.01 27.34 -2.46
N HIS A 96 -1.07 27.60 -3.37
CA HIS A 96 -1.40 27.94 -4.75
C HIS A 96 -2.22 26.81 -5.40
N GLN A 97 -3.35 27.15 -5.99
CA GLN A 97 -4.24 26.16 -6.58
C GLN A 97 -3.63 25.53 -7.84
N SER A 98 -3.74 24.21 -7.93
CA SER A 98 -3.41 23.45 -9.12
C SER A 98 -4.38 23.77 -10.26
N THR A 99 -3.88 23.92 -11.47
CA THR A 99 -4.69 24.17 -12.67
C THR A 99 -5.12 22.88 -13.37
N GLN A 100 -4.45 21.77 -13.10
CA GLN A 100 -4.70 20.46 -13.69
C GLN A 100 -4.27 19.33 -12.73
N LEU A 101 -4.80 18.14 -12.95
CA LEU A 101 -4.31 16.95 -12.25
C LEU A 101 -2.92 16.56 -12.76
N VAL A 102 -2.04 16.15 -11.83
CA VAL A 102 -0.77 15.52 -12.13
C VAL A 102 -0.97 14.02 -11.95
N ALA A 103 -0.69 13.25 -12.99
CA ALA A 103 -0.96 11.82 -13.02
C ALA A 103 0.19 11.00 -13.64
N PRO A 104 1.43 11.10 -13.13
CA PRO A 104 2.55 10.30 -13.64
C PRO A 104 2.36 8.81 -13.37
N LEU A 105 1.61 8.46 -12.32
CA LEU A 105 1.33 7.09 -11.90
C LEU A 105 -0.16 6.98 -11.55
N GLY A 106 -0.99 6.46 -12.46
CA GLY A 106 -2.42 6.30 -12.22
C GLY A 106 -3.24 7.54 -12.60
N ARG A 107 -4.41 7.75 -11.96
CA ARG A 107 -5.34 8.84 -12.30
C ARG A 107 -5.00 10.19 -11.66
N CYS A 108 -4.43 10.18 -10.47
CA CYS A 108 -3.93 11.38 -9.81
C CYS A 108 -2.77 11.06 -8.91
N SER A 109 -1.84 12.00 -8.77
CA SER A 109 -0.77 11.98 -7.79
C SER A 109 -0.91 13.18 -6.86
N LEU A 110 -0.72 12.93 -5.57
CA LEU A 110 -0.84 13.94 -4.51
C LEU A 110 0.51 14.04 -3.80
N ASP A 111 1.04 15.24 -3.69
CA ASP A 111 2.23 15.52 -2.90
C ASP A 111 1.83 16.10 -1.54
N ILE A 112 2.32 15.49 -0.47
CA ILE A 112 2.09 15.92 0.90
C ILE A 112 3.44 16.28 1.52
N GLU A 113 3.66 17.57 1.69
CA GLU A 113 4.89 18.08 2.28
C GLU A 113 4.73 18.22 3.79
N MET A 114 5.68 17.65 4.52
CA MET A 114 5.79 17.77 5.97
C MET A 114 7.27 17.84 6.36
N GLU A 115 7.57 18.62 7.38
CA GLU A 115 8.94 18.73 7.89
C GLU A 115 9.48 17.40 8.42
N THR A 116 10.79 17.28 8.45
CA THR A 116 11.45 16.11 9.02
C THR A 116 11.16 16.02 10.53
N GLY A 117 10.85 14.82 11.01
CA GLY A 117 10.54 14.60 12.43
C GLY A 117 9.08 14.88 12.83
N THR A 118 8.23 15.35 11.93
CA THR A 118 6.80 15.63 12.21
C THR A 118 5.91 14.41 12.20
N GLY A 119 6.45 13.23 11.91
CA GLY A 119 5.71 11.96 11.90
C GLY A 119 5.04 11.62 10.59
N LYS A 120 5.70 11.91 9.44
CA LYS A 120 5.19 11.53 8.10
C LYS A 120 4.69 10.09 8.04
N THR A 121 5.46 9.15 8.58
CA THR A 121 5.09 7.73 8.60
C THR A 121 3.79 7.48 9.36
N TYR A 122 3.60 8.12 10.51
CA TYR A 122 2.34 8.05 11.26
C TYR A 122 1.17 8.61 10.45
N VAL A 123 1.38 9.74 9.76
CA VAL A 123 0.35 10.39 8.94
C VAL A 123 -0.10 9.49 7.81
N TYR A 124 0.80 8.91 7.02
CA TYR A 124 0.33 8.06 5.93
C TYR A 124 -0.24 6.72 6.42
N ILE A 125 0.21 6.16 7.55
CA ILE A 125 -0.45 4.99 8.15
C ILE A 125 -1.87 5.37 8.57
N LYS A 126 -2.06 6.48 9.27
CA LYS A 126 -3.39 6.98 9.66
C LYS A 126 -4.28 7.24 8.44
N THR A 127 -3.70 7.77 7.35
CA THR A 127 -4.41 7.99 6.08
C THR A 127 -4.97 6.69 5.50
N MET A 128 -4.24 5.58 5.57
CA MET A 128 -4.76 4.27 5.12
C MET A 128 -6.02 3.87 5.90
N PHE A 129 -6.03 4.09 7.23
CA PHE A 129 -7.21 3.79 8.05
C PHE A 129 -8.38 4.74 7.74
N GLU A 130 -8.13 6.04 7.52
CA GLU A 130 -9.19 6.98 7.14
C GLU A 130 -9.75 6.68 5.74
N LEU A 131 -8.92 6.34 4.76
CA LEU A 131 -9.38 5.93 3.45
C LEU A 131 -10.18 4.63 3.50
N ASN A 132 -9.78 3.68 4.34
CA ASN A 132 -10.57 2.47 4.58
C ASN A 132 -11.92 2.79 5.25
N LYS A 133 -11.93 3.68 6.24
CA LYS A 133 -13.15 4.08 6.95
C LYS A 133 -14.12 4.81 6.05
N ARG A 134 -13.64 5.73 5.19
CA ARG A 134 -14.49 6.60 4.35
C ARG A 134 -14.91 5.94 3.04
N TYR A 135 -14.01 5.14 2.42
CA TYR A 135 -14.20 4.63 1.06
C TYR A 135 -14.13 3.11 0.94
N GLY A 136 -13.73 2.41 2.01
CA GLY A 136 -13.59 0.95 2.00
C GLY A 136 -12.28 0.44 1.40
N TRP A 137 -11.39 1.32 0.94
CA TRP A 137 -10.11 0.92 0.34
C TRP A 137 -9.22 0.21 1.36
N SER A 138 -8.65 -0.92 0.97
CA SER A 138 -7.96 -1.82 1.89
C SER A 138 -6.59 -2.31 1.40
N LYS A 139 -6.22 -2.03 0.14
CA LYS A 139 -4.97 -2.48 -0.46
C LYS A 139 -4.03 -1.29 -0.68
N PHE A 140 -2.86 -1.33 -0.03
CA PHE A 140 -1.87 -0.26 -0.06
C PHE A 140 -0.48 -0.81 -0.32
N ILE A 141 0.36 -0.04 -1.00
CA ILE A 141 1.78 -0.32 -1.19
C ILE A 141 2.58 0.88 -0.74
N VAL A 142 3.52 0.66 0.17
CA VAL A 142 4.51 1.67 0.56
C VAL A 142 5.81 1.38 -0.17
N VAL A 143 6.20 2.30 -1.04
CA VAL A 143 7.46 2.25 -1.77
C VAL A 143 8.49 3.08 -1.03
N VAL A 144 9.64 2.48 -0.74
CA VAL A 144 10.71 3.11 0.03
C VAL A 144 12.04 3.09 -0.73
N PRO A 145 12.90 4.12 -0.58
CA PRO A 145 14.15 4.21 -1.33
C PRO A 145 15.27 3.31 -0.78
N SER A 146 15.18 2.87 0.49
CA SER A 146 16.25 2.11 1.12
C SER A 146 15.77 1.06 2.11
N ILE A 147 16.66 0.10 2.41
CA ILE A 147 16.41 -0.95 3.42
C ILE A 147 16.22 -0.32 4.82
N ALA A 148 17.00 0.70 5.16
CA ALA A 148 16.90 1.34 6.48
C ALA A 148 15.54 2.02 6.67
N ILE A 149 15.02 2.72 5.65
CA ILE A 149 13.68 3.31 5.68
C ILE A 149 12.61 2.23 5.75
N ARG A 150 12.78 1.13 5.00
CA ARG A 150 11.88 -0.02 5.01
C ARG A 150 11.70 -0.61 6.42
N GLU A 151 12.80 -0.85 7.13
CA GLU A 151 12.76 -1.36 8.50
C GLU A 151 12.13 -0.34 9.47
N GLY A 152 12.40 0.95 9.27
CA GLY A 152 11.74 2.02 10.03
C GLY A 152 10.23 2.08 9.82
N VAL A 153 9.77 1.89 8.58
CA VAL A 153 8.34 1.80 8.25
C VAL A 153 7.71 0.58 8.91
N LYS A 154 8.33 -0.60 8.77
CA LYS A 154 7.90 -1.81 9.43
C LYS A 154 7.72 -1.59 10.93
N LYS A 155 8.75 -1.06 11.60
CA LYS A 155 8.72 -0.75 13.02
C LYS A 155 7.59 0.23 13.39
N SER A 156 7.32 1.22 12.54
CA SER A 156 6.22 2.16 12.74
C SER A 156 4.86 1.47 12.72
N PHE A 157 4.62 0.53 11.82
CA PHE A 157 3.41 -0.29 11.83
C PHE A 157 3.30 -1.11 13.13
N GLU A 158 4.40 -1.71 13.58
CA GLU A 158 4.43 -2.52 14.81
C GLU A 158 4.04 -1.68 16.03
N ILE A 159 4.71 -0.55 16.25
CA ILE A 159 4.49 0.28 17.45
C ILE A 159 3.16 1.02 17.45
N THR A 160 2.56 1.27 16.28
CA THR A 160 1.27 1.97 16.16
C THR A 160 0.07 1.03 16.11
N ALA A 161 0.29 -0.29 16.03
CA ALA A 161 -0.78 -1.27 15.81
C ALA A 161 -1.91 -1.20 16.87
N ASP A 162 -1.56 -1.13 18.16
CA ASP A 162 -2.54 -1.05 19.23
C ASP A 162 -3.23 0.30 19.27
N HIS A 163 -2.49 1.39 19.01
CA HIS A 163 -3.07 2.72 18.91
C HIS A 163 -4.14 2.79 17.81
N PHE A 164 -3.87 2.27 16.63
CA PHE A 164 -4.86 2.26 15.55
C PHE A 164 -6.00 1.26 15.79
N MET A 165 -5.73 0.16 16.49
CA MET A 165 -6.80 -0.72 16.96
C MET A 165 -7.75 0.00 17.93
N GLU A 166 -7.23 0.80 18.85
CA GLU A 166 -8.05 1.62 19.75
C GLU A 166 -8.86 2.69 18.97
N CYS A 167 -8.25 3.34 17.96
CA CYS A 167 -8.91 4.42 17.20
C CYS A 167 -9.92 3.94 16.16
N TYR A 168 -9.67 2.80 15.51
CA TYR A 168 -10.44 2.37 14.33
C TYR A 168 -11.08 0.98 14.49
N GLY A 169 -10.81 0.27 15.58
CA GLY A 169 -11.31 -1.10 15.78
C GLY A 169 -10.74 -2.13 14.80
N LYS A 170 -9.64 -1.80 14.12
CA LYS A 170 -9.03 -2.62 13.08
C LYS A 170 -7.51 -2.60 13.19
N LYS A 171 -6.87 -3.71 12.82
CA LYS A 171 -5.41 -3.79 12.62
C LYS A 171 -5.10 -3.88 11.14
N ALA A 172 -4.03 -3.23 10.71
CA ALA A 172 -3.48 -3.41 9.39
C ALA A 172 -2.55 -4.64 9.39
N ARG A 173 -2.70 -5.48 8.38
CA ARG A 173 -1.70 -6.50 8.04
C ARG A 173 -0.64 -5.84 7.18
N PHE A 174 0.62 -6.13 7.43
CA PHE A 174 1.70 -5.62 6.59
C PHE A 174 2.79 -6.66 6.43
N PHE A 175 3.48 -6.59 5.32
CA PHE A 175 4.63 -7.45 5.05
C PHE A 175 5.65 -6.72 4.16
N ILE A 176 6.89 -7.17 4.24
CA ILE A 176 7.94 -6.73 3.33
C ILE A 176 7.93 -7.65 2.12
N TYR A 177 7.80 -7.05 0.92
CA TYR A 177 7.89 -7.83 -0.31
C TYR A 177 9.23 -8.58 -0.36
N ASN A 178 9.13 -9.87 -0.57
CA ASN A 178 10.27 -10.77 -0.75
C ASN A 178 9.98 -11.71 -1.92
N SER A 179 10.83 -11.63 -2.92
CA SER A 179 10.74 -12.47 -4.13
C SER A 179 10.90 -13.97 -3.85
N SER A 180 11.44 -14.34 -2.69
CA SER A 180 11.58 -15.74 -2.27
C SER A 180 10.36 -16.27 -1.49
N ASN A 181 9.39 -15.40 -1.16
CA ASN A 181 8.18 -15.80 -0.42
C ASN A 181 6.95 -15.08 -1.02
N LEU A 182 6.42 -15.64 -2.09
CA LEU A 182 5.27 -15.08 -2.80
C LEU A 182 3.91 -15.44 -2.16
N ASN A 183 3.87 -16.32 -1.17
CA ASN A 183 2.63 -16.68 -0.45
C ASN A 183 1.99 -15.45 0.22
N GLN A 184 2.81 -14.48 0.63
CA GLN A 184 2.32 -13.23 1.20
C GLN A 184 1.52 -12.38 0.19
N LEU A 185 1.79 -12.49 -1.11
CA LEU A 185 0.98 -11.86 -2.15
C LEU A 185 -0.40 -12.52 -2.30
N ASP A 186 -0.46 -13.82 -2.14
CA ASP A 186 -1.74 -14.53 -2.12
C ASP A 186 -2.57 -14.13 -0.89
N ALA A 187 -1.95 -14.05 0.30
CA ALA A 187 -2.59 -13.53 1.51
C ALA A 187 -3.02 -12.06 1.36
N PHE A 188 -2.22 -11.24 0.68
CA PHE A 188 -2.58 -9.86 0.36
C PHE A 188 -3.82 -9.77 -0.52
N SER A 189 -3.98 -10.67 -1.47
CA SER A 189 -5.13 -10.72 -2.38
C SER A 189 -6.37 -11.31 -1.74
N SER A 190 -6.24 -12.38 -0.93
CA SER A 190 -7.37 -13.14 -0.38
C SER A 190 -8.05 -12.49 0.82
N ASN A 191 -7.44 -11.48 1.44
CA ASN A 191 -7.98 -10.87 2.64
C ASN A 191 -8.69 -9.53 2.37
N SER A 192 -9.88 -9.33 2.95
CA SER A 192 -10.67 -8.10 2.78
C SER A 192 -10.25 -6.94 3.69
N GLY A 193 -9.44 -7.19 4.73
CA GLY A 193 -8.97 -6.17 5.67
C GLY A 193 -7.92 -5.24 5.08
N ILE A 194 -7.43 -4.30 5.91
CA ILE A 194 -6.33 -3.40 5.51
C ILE A 194 -5.05 -4.22 5.36
N ASN A 195 -4.51 -4.26 4.16
CA ASN A 195 -3.28 -4.98 3.82
C ASN A 195 -2.28 -4.01 3.19
N VAL A 196 -1.05 -4.05 3.66
CA VAL A 196 0.01 -3.15 3.23
C VAL A 196 1.24 -3.96 2.81
N MET A 197 1.67 -3.76 1.58
CA MET A 197 2.94 -4.28 1.10
C MET A 197 4.00 -3.18 1.18
N ILE A 198 5.14 -3.46 1.80
CA ILE A 198 6.29 -2.54 1.87
C ILE A 198 7.33 -3.05 0.88
N ILE A 199 7.75 -2.22 -0.06
CA ILE A 199 8.65 -2.62 -1.14
C ILE A 199 9.70 -1.54 -1.44
N ASN A 200 10.90 -1.97 -1.79
CA ASN A 200 11.95 -1.04 -2.22
C ASN A 200 11.80 -0.68 -3.69
N THR A 201 12.16 0.56 -4.05
CA THR A 201 12.20 1.03 -5.45
C THR A 201 12.97 0.10 -6.38
N GLN A 202 14.06 -0.46 -5.91
CA GLN A 202 14.90 -1.38 -6.69
C GLN A 202 14.15 -2.62 -7.20
N ALA A 203 13.08 -3.04 -6.53
CA ALA A 203 12.25 -4.15 -7.00
C ALA A 203 11.39 -3.78 -8.21
N PHE A 204 11.09 -2.48 -8.40
CA PHE A 204 10.34 -1.98 -9.56
C PHE A 204 11.26 -1.46 -10.68
N ALA A 205 12.45 -0.94 -10.35
CA ALA A 205 13.30 -0.19 -11.26
C ALA A 205 13.88 -1.03 -12.41
N ALA A 206 13.99 -2.34 -12.25
CA ALA A 206 14.55 -3.20 -13.29
C ALA A 206 13.62 -3.45 -14.48
N SER A 207 12.33 -3.09 -14.38
CA SER A 207 11.40 -3.31 -15.49
C SER A 207 11.47 -2.24 -16.59
N MET A 208 11.94 -1.05 -16.25
CA MET A 208 11.99 0.05 -17.23
C MET A 208 13.13 -0.04 -18.22
N ASN A 209 14.04 -1.03 -18.09
CA ASN A 209 15.22 -1.18 -18.92
C ASN A 209 15.25 -2.50 -19.72
N GLU A 210 14.10 -3.09 -20.06
CA GLU A 210 14.05 -4.32 -20.86
C GLU A 210 14.67 -4.20 -22.27
N ASP A 211 14.91 -3.00 -22.77
CA ASP A 211 15.50 -2.76 -24.10
C ASP A 211 17.04 -2.71 -24.13
N LYS A 212 17.74 -2.94 -23.04
CA LYS A 212 19.21 -2.96 -23.03
C LYS A 212 19.75 -4.26 -22.42
N ASN A 213 20.17 -5.17 -23.31
CA ASN A 213 21.06 -6.27 -22.99
C ASN A 213 22.26 -5.77 -22.18
N VAL A 214 22.25 -5.95 -20.87
CA VAL A 214 23.42 -5.73 -20.01
C VAL A 214 23.66 -7.01 -19.20
N GLU A 215 24.53 -7.83 -19.71
CA GLU A 215 25.22 -8.86 -18.94
C GLU A 215 26.02 -8.18 -17.82
N GLY A 216 25.75 -8.52 -16.56
CA GLY A 216 26.72 -8.31 -15.51
C GLY A 216 26.34 -7.56 -14.22
N ARG A 217 25.07 -7.34 -13.85
CA ARG A 217 24.74 -6.75 -12.53
C ARG A 217 23.85 -7.63 -11.67
N LYS A 218 24.38 -8.09 -10.53
CA LYS A 218 23.64 -8.92 -9.53
C LYS A 218 22.38 -8.26 -8.93
N GLY A 219 22.14 -6.95 -9.14
CA GLY A 219 20.94 -6.24 -8.70
C GLY A 219 19.70 -6.54 -9.56
N ASP A 220 19.89 -6.95 -10.81
CA ASP A 220 18.80 -7.16 -11.78
C ASP A 220 17.98 -8.43 -11.55
N ALA A 221 18.51 -9.42 -10.84
CA ALA A 221 17.83 -10.71 -10.68
C ALA A 221 16.56 -10.62 -9.81
N ALA A 222 16.61 -9.88 -8.70
CA ALA A 222 15.46 -9.75 -7.80
C ALA A 222 14.32 -8.94 -8.41
N ALA A 223 14.66 -7.96 -9.24
CA ALA A 223 13.70 -7.12 -9.90
C ALA A 223 13.05 -7.81 -11.12
N ARG A 224 13.77 -8.66 -11.84
CA ARG A 224 13.18 -9.52 -12.88
C ARG A 224 12.11 -10.45 -12.33
N ILE A 225 12.22 -10.87 -11.08
CA ILE A 225 11.28 -11.83 -10.46
C ILE A 225 9.85 -11.28 -10.43
N ILE A 226 9.65 -9.98 -10.17
CA ILE A 226 8.29 -9.42 -10.05
C ILE A 226 7.53 -9.45 -11.40
N TYR A 227 8.26 -9.40 -12.52
CA TYR A 227 7.70 -9.37 -13.89
C TYR A 227 7.75 -10.71 -14.60
N THR A 228 8.42 -11.72 -14.05
CA THR A 228 8.58 -13.04 -14.67
C THR A 228 7.58 -14.02 -14.09
N LYS A 229 7.03 -14.90 -14.95
CA LYS A 229 6.21 -16.03 -14.49
C LYS A 229 7.07 -16.96 -13.63
N ARG A 230 6.51 -17.38 -12.51
CA ARG A 230 7.18 -18.26 -11.54
C ARG A 230 6.39 -19.54 -11.36
N ASP A 231 7.01 -20.69 -11.59
CA ASP A 231 6.39 -22.00 -11.40
C ASP A 231 6.03 -22.23 -9.94
N GLU A 232 6.86 -21.77 -9.01
CA GLU A 232 6.61 -21.77 -7.55
C GLU A 232 5.40 -20.91 -7.16
N PHE A 233 4.92 -20.04 -8.06
CA PHE A 233 3.77 -19.16 -7.86
C PHE A 233 2.65 -19.48 -8.85
N GLY A 234 2.49 -20.77 -9.22
CA GLY A 234 1.46 -21.23 -10.14
C GLY A 234 1.58 -20.66 -11.55
N SER A 235 2.81 -20.44 -12.05
CA SER A 235 3.12 -19.81 -13.35
C SER A 235 2.54 -18.41 -13.53
N ARG A 236 2.30 -17.67 -12.43
CA ARG A 236 1.83 -16.27 -12.44
C ARG A 236 2.99 -15.29 -12.33
N ARG A 237 2.77 -14.06 -12.80
CA ARG A 237 3.69 -12.94 -12.55
C ARG A 237 3.23 -12.22 -11.28
N PRO A 238 4.12 -11.97 -10.30
CA PRO A 238 3.76 -11.23 -9.10
C PRO A 238 3.13 -9.86 -9.38
N ILE A 239 3.60 -9.15 -10.41
CA ILE A 239 3.06 -7.83 -10.77
C ILE A 239 1.58 -7.87 -11.19
N ASP A 240 1.16 -8.92 -11.89
CA ASP A 240 -0.24 -9.06 -12.31
C ASP A 240 -1.16 -9.27 -11.09
N VAL A 241 -0.70 -10.07 -10.12
CA VAL A 241 -1.42 -10.28 -8.86
C VAL A 241 -1.52 -8.98 -8.06
N ILE A 242 -0.43 -8.20 -8.00
CA ILE A 242 -0.41 -6.89 -7.36
C ILE A 242 -1.40 -5.94 -8.05
N ALA A 243 -1.33 -5.82 -9.37
CA ALA A 243 -2.16 -4.91 -10.16
C ALA A 243 -3.66 -5.24 -10.05
N ALA A 244 -4.01 -6.52 -9.99
CA ALA A 244 -5.39 -6.98 -9.85
C ALA A 244 -6.07 -6.44 -8.57
N ASN A 245 -5.31 -6.15 -7.52
CA ASN A 245 -5.83 -5.62 -6.27
C ASN A 245 -6.11 -4.10 -6.31
N ARG A 246 -5.73 -3.38 -7.38
CA ARG A 246 -5.83 -1.91 -7.51
C ARG A 246 -5.27 -1.16 -6.28
N PRO A 247 -4.03 -1.41 -5.87
CA PRO A 247 -3.50 -0.83 -4.64
C PRO A 247 -3.30 0.69 -4.77
N ILE A 248 -3.41 1.38 -3.64
CA ILE A 248 -2.99 2.77 -3.52
C ILE A 248 -1.49 2.78 -3.22
N LEU A 249 -0.72 3.51 -4.05
CA LEU A 249 0.72 3.66 -3.88
C LEU A 249 1.03 4.84 -2.97
N ILE A 250 1.92 4.62 -2.02
CA ILE A 250 2.46 5.65 -1.13
C ILE A 250 3.98 5.66 -1.32
N LEU A 251 4.52 6.75 -1.84
CA LEU A 251 5.95 6.92 -2.05
C LEU A 251 6.54 7.66 -0.86
N ASP A 252 7.37 6.99 -0.07
CA ASP A 252 8.04 7.59 1.09
C ASP A 252 9.39 8.14 0.66
N GLU A 253 9.58 9.47 0.80
CA GLU A 253 10.77 10.20 0.36
C GLU A 253 11.07 10.06 -1.16
N PRO A 254 10.13 10.42 -2.04
CA PRO A 254 10.27 10.21 -3.49
C PRO A 254 11.49 10.91 -4.09
N GLN A 255 11.97 12.00 -3.49
CA GLN A 255 13.18 12.70 -3.93
C GLN A 255 14.46 11.86 -3.82
N LYS A 256 14.43 10.74 -3.09
CA LYS A 256 15.56 9.80 -2.95
C LYS A 256 15.42 8.57 -3.88
N MET A 257 14.39 8.55 -4.73
CA MET A 257 14.06 7.41 -5.58
C MET A 257 14.54 7.58 -7.02
N GLY A 258 14.97 8.78 -7.40
CA GLY A 258 15.43 9.15 -8.75
C GLY A 258 16.85 8.78 -9.07
#